data_d4916689e9deeb57ea44d5e341f81123
#
_entry.id   d4916689e9deeb57ea44d5e341f81123
#
_cell.length_a   1.000
_cell.length_b   1.000
_cell.length_c   1.000
_cell.angle_alpha   90.00
_cell.angle_beta   90.00
_cell.angle_gamma   90.00
#
_symmetry.space_group_name_H-M   'P 1'
#
loop_
_entity.id
_entity.type
_entity.pdbx_description
1 polymer ?
#
loop_
_entity_poly.entity_id
_entity_poly.type
_entity_poly.pdbx_seq_one_letter_code
_entity_poly.pdbx_strand_id
1 'polypeptide(L)'
;MHSTLRAARVAASRAMSTAPAGRTLTIGLIPADGIGREVIPAARQVLEALPGAVMATRLRFVDLDAGFEYFQKHGVALPEETLAALKSDCDGALFGAVSSPSHKVAGYSSPIVGLRKQMDLYANVRPVVSGAAATASGEKRAIDMLIIRENTECLYIKEEEQHDGPDGRYAVAKRRISEHASRRAGEMAFAMALQRDSMRRLAPEAERVWKGRPKVTVVHKSNVLSVTDGLWRETVRGVHAGSAEYSSGVDIEEQLVDSMVYRLFREPQAFDVVVAPNMYGDIISDGAAALVGSLGLVPSANVGDSFVVGEPVHGSAPDIAGKNIANPIAAIRSAAMLLERSGCDAAALAIYRAVDRVLADGRIRTPDLGGTATTTEVTDAVCKQL
;
A
#
# COMPACT_ATOMS: atom_id res chain seq x y z
N MET A 1 -29.55 -11.81 -4.01
CA MET A 1 -29.29 -11.66 -5.45
C MET A 1 -28.75 -10.28 -5.89
N HIS A 2 -28.59 -9.29 -5.00
CA HIS A 2 -28.08 -7.95 -5.38
C HIS A 2 -26.59 -7.71 -5.04
N SER A 3 -25.93 -8.59 -4.28
CA SER A 3 -24.51 -8.44 -3.92
C SER A 3 -23.54 -9.01 -4.97
N THR A 4 -23.96 -10.00 -5.73
CA THR A 4 -23.14 -10.68 -6.76
C THR A 4 -22.92 -9.85 -8.03
N LEU A 5 -23.79 -8.88 -8.31
CA LEU A 5 -23.66 -8.01 -9.50
C LEU A 5 -22.68 -6.84 -9.32
N ARG A 6 -22.29 -6.49 -8.07
CA ARG A 6 -21.30 -5.43 -7.82
C ARG A 6 -19.86 -5.93 -7.90
N ALA A 7 -19.59 -7.15 -7.42
CA ALA A 7 -18.26 -7.77 -7.51
C ALA A 7 -17.85 -8.05 -8.98
N ALA A 8 -18.80 -8.44 -9.84
CA ALA A 8 -18.57 -8.68 -11.26
C ALA A 8 -18.19 -7.40 -12.06
N ARG A 9 -18.46 -6.20 -11.52
CA ARG A 9 -18.06 -4.94 -12.18
C ARG A 9 -16.60 -4.52 -11.93
N VAL A 10 -15.92 -5.08 -10.94
CA VAL A 10 -14.49 -4.82 -10.67
C VAL A 10 -13.59 -5.69 -11.56
N ALA A 11 -14.07 -6.87 -11.97
CA ALA A 11 -13.31 -7.85 -12.76
C ALA A 11 -13.49 -7.74 -14.28
N ALA A 12 -14.38 -6.86 -14.78
CA ALA A 12 -14.51 -6.67 -16.22
C ALA A 12 -13.26 -5.97 -16.77
N SER A 13 -12.48 -6.69 -17.59
CA SER A 13 -11.41 -6.22 -18.48
C SER A 13 -11.54 -4.72 -18.77
N ARG A 14 -10.88 -3.87 -17.95
CA ARG A 14 -10.73 -2.45 -18.27
C ARG A 14 -9.59 -2.35 -19.29
N ALA A 15 -9.93 -2.25 -20.56
CA ALA A 15 -9.13 -1.46 -21.49
C ALA A 15 -8.78 -0.14 -20.77
N MET A 16 -7.53 0.38 -20.90
CA MET A 16 -7.08 1.60 -20.22
C MET A 16 -8.21 2.63 -20.20
N SER A 17 -8.89 2.74 -19.03
CA SER A 17 -10.04 3.62 -18.88
C SER A 17 -9.50 5.03 -18.76
N THR A 18 -9.71 5.82 -19.77
CA THR A 18 -9.74 7.27 -19.58
C THR A 18 -11.00 7.58 -18.77
N ALA A 19 -10.83 8.09 -17.54
CA ALA A 19 -11.97 8.56 -16.77
C ALA A 19 -12.83 9.50 -17.62
N PRO A 20 -14.18 9.48 -17.51
CA PRO A 20 -15.05 10.28 -18.35
C PRO A 20 -14.65 11.74 -18.28
N ALA A 21 -14.49 12.37 -19.44
CA ALA A 21 -14.16 13.78 -19.55
C ALA A 21 -15.22 14.62 -18.82
N GLY A 22 -14.73 15.58 -18.01
CA GLY A 22 -15.60 16.47 -17.22
C GLY A 22 -15.86 16.04 -15.77
N ARG A 23 -15.36 14.87 -15.33
CA ARG A 23 -15.40 14.48 -13.90
C ARG A 23 -14.36 15.29 -13.10
N THR A 24 -14.71 15.69 -11.89
CA THR A 24 -13.77 16.19 -10.87
C THR A 24 -13.45 15.04 -9.92
N LEU A 25 -12.17 14.79 -9.67
CA LEU A 25 -11.69 13.89 -8.64
C LEU A 25 -11.23 14.72 -7.45
N THR A 26 -11.90 14.56 -6.31
CA THR A 26 -11.56 15.28 -5.08
C THR A 26 -10.69 14.42 -4.20
N ILE A 27 -9.51 14.93 -3.84
CA ILE A 27 -8.51 14.22 -3.04
C ILE A 27 -8.33 14.95 -1.71
N GLY A 28 -8.60 14.25 -0.60
CA GLY A 28 -8.24 14.74 0.73
C GLY A 28 -6.72 14.67 0.94
N LEU A 29 -6.12 15.74 1.43
CA LEU A 29 -4.70 15.80 1.77
C LEU A 29 -4.56 15.82 3.28
N ILE A 30 -3.91 14.81 3.86
CA ILE A 30 -3.68 14.66 5.29
C ILE A 30 -2.16 14.55 5.52
N PRO A 31 -1.43 15.66 5.63
CA PRO A 31 0.02 15.62 5.89
C PRO A 31 0.36 14.91 7.21
N ALA A 32 -0.45 15.10 8.22
CA ALA A 32 -0.30 14.61 9.59
C ALA A 32 1.01 15.10 10.24
N ASP A 33 1.96 14.21 10.57
CA ASP A 33 3.11 14.56 11.40
C ASP A 33 4.44 14.54 10.63
N GLY A 34 5.43 15.24 11.17
CA GLY A 34 6.83 15.16 10.71
C GLY A 34 7.00 15.42 9.21
N ILE A 35 7.74 14.53 8.52
CA ILE A 35 8.00 14.67 7.07
C ILE A 35 6.75 14.59 6.19
N GLY A 36 5.61 14.13 6.72
CA GLY A 36 4.35 14.16 5.98
C GLY A 36 4.00 15.54 5.46
N ARG A 37 4.41 16.60 6.19
CA ARG A 37 4.24 18.01 5.82
C ARG A 37 5.13 18.47 4.67
N GLU A 38 6.09 17.65 4.27
CA GLU A 38 6.97 17.89 3.12
C GLU A 38 6.57 17.01 1.94
N VAL A 39 6.33 15.72 2.19
CA VAL A 39 6.09 14.75 1.10
C VAL A 39 4.68 14.80 0.51
N ILE A 40 3.65 15.24 1.28
CA ILE A 40 2.30 15.41 0.73
C ILE A 40 2.19 16.64 -0.18
N PRO A 41 2.71 17.84 0.18
CA PRO A 41 2.82 18.94 -0.77
C PRO A 41 3.62 18.58 -2.03
N ALA A 42 4.70 17.80 -1.90
CA ALA A 42 5.46 17.30 -3.04
C ALA A 42 4.61 16.40 -3.97
N ALA A 43 3.85 15.46 -3.40
CA ALA A 43 2.93 14.62 -4.17
C ALA A 43 1.82 15.44 -4.85
N ARG A 44 1.26 16.45 -4.14
CA ARG A 44 0.28 17.40 -4.72
C ARG A 44 0.87 18.14 -5.91
N GLN A 45 2.09 18.68 -5.81
CA GLN A 45 2.76 19.40 -6.90
C GLN A 45 2.89 18.53 -8.16
N VAL A 46 3.25 17.25 -8.00
CA VAL A 46 3.33 16.31 -9.12
C VAL A 46 1.95 16.04 -9.74
N LEU A 47 0.90 15.90 -8.91
CA LEU A 47 -0.47 15.74 -9.41
C LEU A 47 -0.95 16.97 -10.18
N GLU A 48 -0.63 18.18 -9.71
CA GLU A 48 -0.96 19.45 -10.37
C GLU A 48 -0.18 19.66 -11.68
N ALA A 49 1.01 19.07 -11.81
CA ALA A 49 1.86 19.15 -13.01
C ALA A 49 1.47 18.17 -14.12
N LEU A 50 0.49 17.26 -13.89
CA LEU A 50 0.08 16.28 -14.89
C LEU A 50 -0.44 16.95 -16.17
N PRO A 51 0.08 16.57 -17.37
CA PRO A 51 -0.41 17.10 -18.61
C PRO A 51 -1.88 16.73 -18.86
N GLY A 52 -2.66 17.65 -19.44
CA GLY A 52 -4.06 17.40 -19.79
C GLY A 52 -4.25 16.23 -20.76
N ALA A 53 -3.22 15.89 -21.54
CA ALA A 53 -3.24 14.74 -22.46
C ALA A 53 -3.34 13.39 -21.73
N VAL A 54 -2.80 13.29 -20.49
CA VAL A 54 -2.84 12.05 -19.68
C VAL A 54 -3.88 12.13 -18.56
N MET A 55 -4.33 13.32 -18.20
CA MET A 55 -5.29 13.56 -17.13
C MET A 55 -6.44 14.44 -17.62
N ALA A 56 -7.49 13.83 -18.17
CA ALA A 56 -8.71 14.53 -18.59
C ALA A 56 -9.63 14.90 -17.42
N THR A 57 -9.42 14.31 -16.26
CA THR A 57 -10.18 14.55 -15.02
C THR A 57 -9.61 15.75 -14.29
N ARG A 58 -10.47 16.68 -13.87
CA ARG A 58 -10.05 17.82 -13.04
C ARG A 58 -9.75 17.34 -11.62
N LEU A 59 -8.65 17.78 -11.03
CA LEU A 59 -8.33 17.54 -9.63
C LEU A 59 -8.80 18.69 -8.74
N ARG A 60 -9.35 18.34 -7.59
CA ARG A 60 -9.66 19.25 -6.47
C ARG A 60 -9.02 18.66 -5.22
N PHE A 61 -8.40 19.51 -4.42
CA PHE A 61 -7.76 19.11 -3.17
C PHE A 61 -8.49 19.73 -1.98
N VAL A 62 -8.58 18.97 -0.90
CA VAL A 62 -9.15 19.38 0.39
C VAL A 62 -8.09 19.10 1.47
N ASP A 63 -7.58 20.16 2.08
CA ASP A 63 -6.60 20.03 3.18
C ASP A 63 -7.34 19.59 4.46
N LEU A 64 -6.84 18.55 5.12
CA LEU A 64 -7.46 17.89 6.26
C LEU A 64 -6.45 17.62 7.35
N ASP A 65 -6.87 17.73 8.60
CA ASP A 65 -6.04 17.52 9.77
C ASP A 65 -6.18 16.10 10.35
N ALA A 66 -5.06 15.56 10.83
CA ALA A 66 -4.96 14.38 11.68
C ALA A 66 -3.54 14.28 12.23
N GLY A 67 -3.28 13.35 13.14
CA GLY A 67 -1.92 13.05 13.60
C GLY A 67 -1.79 13.08 15.12
N PHE A 68 -0.58 12.73 15.58
CA PHE A 68 -0.24 12.76 17.00
C PHE A 68 -0.05 14.19 17.51
N GLU A 69 0.56 15.06 16.71
CA GLU A 69 0.71 16.48 17.07
C GLU A 69 -0.66 17.19 17.13
N TYR A 70 -1.60 16.80 16.26
CA TYR A 70 -2.99 17.28 16.36
C TYR A 70 -3.66 16.78 17.64
N PHE A 71 -3.47 15.49 17.99
CA PHE A 71 -3.94 14.93 19.26
C PHE A 71 -3.41 15.68 20.48
N GLN A 72 -2.13 16.02 20.50
CA GLN A 72 -1.52 16.76 21.62
C GLN A 72 -2.16 18.14 21.83
N LYS A 73 -2.67 18.77 20.78
CA LYS A 73 -3.29 20.12 20.84
C LYS A 73 -4.79 20.05 21.11
N HIS A 74 -5.48 19.03 20.59
CA HIS A 74 -6.94 19.00 20.54
C HIS A 74 -7.57 17.80 21.26
N GLY A 75 -6.74 16.85 21.75
CA GLY A 75 -7.22 15.64 22.45
C GLY A 75 -7.80 14.56 21.54
N VAL A 76 -7.78 14.74 20.23
CA VAL A 76 -8.29 13.79 19.22
C VAL A 76 -7.31 13.67 18.08
N ALA A 77 -6.98 12.44 17.63
CA ALA A 77 -6.00 12.20 16.58
C ALA A 77 -6.61 12.19 15.16
N LEU A 78 -7.88 11.89 15.05
CA LEU A 78 -8.66 11.91 13.81
C LEU A 78 -9.94 12.72 14.07
N PRO A 79 -10.00 14.00 13.66
CA PRO A 79 -11.17 14.85 13.82
C PRO A 79 -12.41 14.29 13.12
N GLU A 80 -13.59 14.50 13.69
CA GLU A 80 -14.85 14.11 13.06
C GLU A 80 -15.09 14.85 11.76
N GLU A 81 -14.68 16.12 11.68
CA GLU A 81 -14.75 16.96 10.47
C GLU A 81 -13.92 16.38 9.34
N THR A 82 -12.70 15.88 9.65
CA THR A 82 -11.84 15.19 8.66
C THR A 82 -12.55 13.96 8.13
N LEU A 83 -13.10 13.14 9.03
CA LEU A 83 -13.81 11.92 8.64
C LEU A 83 -15.08 12.21 7.82
N ALA A 84 -15.84 13.24 8.21
CA ALA A 84 -17.03 13.70 7.49
C ALA A 84 -16.65 14.15 6.07
N ALA A 85 -15.63 15.01 5.92
CA ALA A 85 -15.17 15.49 4.62
C ALA A 85 -14.67 14.35 3.71
N LEU A 86 -13.96 13.35 4.27
CA LEU A 86 -13.55 12.18 3.51
C LEU A 86 -14.74 11.35 3.01
N LYS A 87 -15.81 11.24 3.80
CA LYS A 87 -17.01 10.45 3.45
C LYS A 87 -17.92 11.16 2.45
N SER A 88 -18.05 12.50 2.54
CA SER A 88 -19.01 13.26 1.73
C SER A 88 -18.40 13.92 0.51
N ASP A 89 -17.15 14.41 0.60
CA ASP A 89 -16.60 15.34 -0.38
C ASP A 89 -15.41 14.76 -1.17
N CYS A 90 -14.78 13.67 -0.68
CA CYS A 90 -13.59 13.12 -1.29
C CYS A 90 -13.84 11.79 -2.00
N ASP A 91 -13.19 11.58 -3.13
CA ASP A 91 -13.14 10.29 -3.85
C ASP A 91 -12.00 9.40 -3.37
N GLY A 92 -11.00 9.98 -2.67
CA GLY A 92 -9.85 9.32 -2.08
C GLY A 92 -9.02 10.29 -1.28
N ALA A 93 -7.94 9.83 -0.66
CA ALA A 93 -7.06 10.69 0.12
C ALA A 93 -5.58 10.31 -0.01
N LEU A 94 -4.70 11.28 0.29
CA LEU A 94 -3.28 11.06 0.56
C LEU A 94 -3.01 11.30 2.03
N PHE A 95 -2.38 10.33 2.68
CA PHE A 95 -1.98 10.41 4.07
C PHE A 95 -0.46 10.41 4.15
N GLY A 96 0.13 11.37 4.85
CA GLY A 96 1.59 11.55 4.90
C GLY A 96 2.25 10.56 5.85
N ALA A 97 2.30 10.91 7.12
CA ALA A 97 2.92 10.07 8.13
C ALA A 97 2.38 10.40 9.52
N VAL A 98 2.46 9.46 10.45
CA VAL A 98 2.05 9.68 11.83
C VAL A 98 3.19 9.36 12.78
N SER A 99 3.36 10.22 13.78
CA SER A 99 4.24 9.96 14.90
C SER A 99 3.58 8.97 15.86
N SER A 100 4.25 7.84 16.11
CA SER A 100 3.77 6.84 17.05
C SER A 100 4.58 6.98 18.36
N PRO A 101 3.94 7.30 19.49
CA PRO A 101 4.64 7.35 20.77
C PRO A 101 5.17 5.97 21.16
N SER A 102 6.38 5.92 21.71
CA SER A 102 7.04 4.69 22.15
C SER A 102 6.37 4.03 23.38
N HIS A 103 5.48 4.76 24.05
CA HIS A 103 4.73 4.31 25.21
C HIS A 103 3.24 4.57 25.03
N LYS A 104 2.42 3.87 25.80
CA LYS A 104 0.97 4.05 25.73
C LYS A 104 0.59 5.45 26.24
N VAL A 105 -0.08 6.22 25.39
CA VAL A 105 -0.63 7.54 25.72
C VAL A 105 -2.14 7.38 25.92
N ALA A 106 -2.65 7.82 27.06
CA ALA A 106 -4.07 7.72 27.38
C ALA A 106 -4.91 8.51 26.36
N GLY A 107 -5.98 7.90 25.85
CA GLY A 107 -6.87 8.51 24.86
C GLY A 107 -6.35 8.56 23.43
N TYR A 108 -5.07 8.25 23.18
CA TYR A 108 -4.52 8.24 21.84
C TYR A 108 -4.84 6.93 21.09
N SER A 109 -5.28 7.09 19.85
CA SER A 109 -5.37 6.02 18.87
C SER A 109 -4.84 6.53 17.53
N SER A 110 -4.04 5.74 16.83
CA SER A 110 -3.46 6.13 15.55
C SER A 110 -4.56 6.49 14.53
N PRO A 111 -4.50 7.69 13.91
CA PRO A 111 -5.53 8.16 12.98
C PRO A 111 -5.67 7.26 11.75
N ILE A 112 -4.58 6.69 11.24
CA ILE A 112 -4.65 5.77 10.10
C ILE A 112 -5.39 4.47 10.43
N VAL A 113 -5.25 3.97 11.67
CA VAL A 113 -6.03 2.81 12.14
C VAL A 113 -7.51 3.15 12.23
N GLY A 114 -7.82 4.38 12.70
CA GLY A 114 -9.18 4.91 12.70
C GLY A 114 -9.76 4.99 11.29
N LEU A 115 -9.01 5.53 10.33
CA LEU A 115 -9.42 5.63 8.91
C LEU A 115 -9.68 4.24 8.30
N ARG A 116 -8.77 3.27 8.50
CA ARG A 116 -8.93 1.89 8.01
C ARG A 116 -10.25 1.29 8.46
N LYS A 117 -10.61 1.49 9.72
CA LYS A 117 -11.86 0.98 10.30
C LYS A 117 -13.09 1.76 9.81
N GLN A 118 -13.05 3.10 9.81
CA GLN A 118 -14.20 3.95 9.52
C GLN A 118 -14.55 4.02 8.03
N MET A 119 -13.57 3.79 7.16
CA MET A 119 -13.70 3.81 5.70
C MET A 119 -13.66 2.39 5.10
N ASP A 120 -13.65 1.35 5.94
CA ASP A 120 -13.58 -0.06 5.54
C ASP A 120 -12.42 -0.35 4.55
N LEU A 121 -11.23 0.15 4.87
CA LEU A 121 -10.03 -0.04 4.05
C LEU A 121 -9.39 -1.39 4.40
N TYR A 122 -9.94 -2.46 3.87
CA TYR A 122 -9.65 -3.83 4.30
C TYR A 122 -8.35 -4.42 3.73
N ALA A 123 -7.79 -3.82 2.69
CA ALA A 123 -6.54 -4.27 2.10
C ALA A 123 -5.49 -3.15 2.10
N ASN A 124 -4.30 -3.44 2.59
CA ASN A 124 -3.14 -2.58 2.39
C ASN A 124 -2.28 -3.16 1.27
N VAL A 125 -2.12 -2.39 0.21
CA VAL A 125 -1.46 -2.77 -1.05
C VAL A 125 -0.09 -2.13 -1.07
N ARG A 126 0.98 -2.96 -1.12
CA ARG A 126 2.38 -2.51 -1.05
C ARG A 126 3.19 -3.05 -2.23
N PRO A 127 3.40 -2.28 -3.30
CA PRO A 127 4.32 -2.65 -4.36
C PRO A 127 5.77 -2.59 -3.88
N VAL A 128 6.53 -3.62 -4.19
CA VAL A 128 7.98 -3.70 -3.96
C VAL A 128 8.64 -3.88 -5.31
N VAL A 129 9.13 -2.79 -5.87
CA VAL A 129 9.68 -2.75 -7.23
C VAL A 129 11.06 -2.12 -7.21
N SER A 130 12.03 -2.80 -7.77
CA SER A 130 13.36 -2.24 -8.02
C SER A 130 13.94 -2.75 -9.34
N GLY A 131 14.83 -1.97 -9.96
CA GLY A 131 15.53 -2.39 -11.17
C GLY A 131 16.39 -3.63 -10.91
N ALA A 132 17.45 -3.48 -10.11
CA ALA A 132 18.28 -4.58 -9.66
C ALA A 132 18.68 -4.32 -8.20
N ALA A 133 18.07 -5.05 -7.27
CA ALA A 133 18.39 -4.99 -5.85
C ALA A 133 19.47 -6.02 -5.48
N ALA A 134 20.31 -5.69 -4.50
CA ALA A 134 21.18 -6.68 -3.88
C ALA A 134 20.33 -7.56 -2.94
N THR A 135 20.43 -8.88 -3.10
CA THR A 135 19.85 -9.84 -2.15
C THR A 135 20.76 -10.00 -0.93
N ALA A 136 20.30 -10.72 0.10
CA ALA A 136 21.12 -11.09 1.26
C ALA A 136 22.39 -11.86 0.88
N SER A 137 22.41 -12.52 -0.29
CA SER A 137 23.61 -13.19 -0.84
C SER A 137 24.52 -12.27 -1.66
N GLY A 138 24.20 -10.97 -1.77
CA GLY A 138 24.95 -10.00 -2.56
C GLY A 138 24.68 -10.03 -4.06
N GLU A 139 23.83 -10.94 -4.55
CA GLU A 139 23.42 -10.99 -5.95
C GLU A 139 22.43 -9.87 -6.25
N LYS A 140 22.62 -9.16 -7.37
CA LYS A 140 21.69 -8.15 -7.85
C LYS A 140 20.56 -8.81 -8.64
N ARG A 141 19.32 -8.58 -8.22
CA ARG A 141 18.11 -9.11 -8.88
C ARG A 141 17.06 -8.04 -9.00
N ALA A 142 16.37 -8.01 -10.12
CA ALA A 142 15.20 -7.15 -10.29
C ALA A 142 14.01 -7.73 -9.51
N ILE A 143 13.24 -6.85 -8.85
CA ILE A 143 12.08 -7.19 -8.04
C ILE A 143 10.87 -6.49 -8.63
N ASP A 144 9.80 -7.24 -8.81
CA ASP A 144 8.49 -6.72 -9.23
C ASP A 144 7.38 -7.50 -8.51
N MET A 145 7.24 -7.26 -7.21
CA MET A 145 6.35 -7.96 -6.30
C MET A 145 5.29 -7.01 -5.75
N LEU A 146 4.10 -7.54 -5.48
CA LEU A 146 3.02 -6.85 -4.79
C LEU A 146 2.63 -7.61 -3.53
N ILE A 147 2.54 -6.94 -2.39
CA ILE A 147 2.08 -7.53 -1.15
C ILE A 147 0.71 -6.97 -0.80
N ILE A 148 -0.27 -7.86 -0.63
CA ILE A 148 -1.62 -7.57 -0.17
C ILE A 148 -1.71 -8.02 1.29
N ARG A 149 -1.77 -7.05 2.19
CA ARG A 149 -1.96 -7.26 3.62
C ARG A 149 -3.44 -7.09 3.96
N GLU A 150 -4.08 -8.10 4.55
CA GLU A 150 -5.36 -7.92 5.22
C GLU A 150 -5.19 -6.88 6.33
N ASN A 151 -6.14 -5.97 6.53
CA ASN A 151 -5.88 -4.74 7.27
C ASN A 151 -6.84 -4.46 8.43
N THR A 152 -7.78 -5.37 8.72
CA THR A 152 -8.88 -5.13 9.66
C THR A 152 -8.90 -6.06 10.87
N GLU A 153 -8.25 -7.21 10.79
CA GLU A 153 -8.33 -8.28 11.78
C GLU A 153 -6.94 -8.68 12.34
N CYS A 154 -6.78 -9.95 12.67
CA CYS A 154 -5.62 -10.57 13.29
C CYS A 154 -5.42 -10.07 14.74
N LEU A 155 -4.20 -9.91 15.20
CA LEU A 155 -3.85 -9.34 16.51
C LEU A 155 -4.13 -7.83 16.59
N TYR A 156 -4.38 -7.17 15.47
CA TYR A 156 -4.72 -5.74 15.41
C TYR A 156 -6.13 -5.41 15.92
N ILE A 157 -6.92 -6.43 16.31
CA ILE A 157 -8.16 -6.24 17.09
C ILE A 157 -7.88 -5.72 18.51
N LYS A 158 -6.61 -5.87 19.01
CA LYS A 158 -6.13 -5.39 20.31
C LYS A 158 -6.92 -5.95 21.51
N GLU A 159 -7.37 -7.19 21.41
CA GLU A 159 -7.99 -7.92 22.51
C GLU A 159 -6.92 -8.70 23.27
N GLU A 160 -6.50 -8.15 24.41
CA GLU A 160 -5.45 -8.71 25.26
C GLU A 160 -5.90 -8.76 26.71
N GLU A 161 -5.50 -9.80 27.41
CA GLU A 161 -5.80 -10.02 28.81
C GLU A 161 -4.53 -10.43 29.57
N GLN A 162 -4.36 -9.92 30.82
CA GLN A 162 -3.29 -10.34 31.72
C GLN A 162 -3.88 -11.12 32.87
N HIS A 163 -3.22 -12.18 33.28
CA HIS A 163 -3.64 -13.06 34.34
C HIS A 163 -2.49 -13.31 35.34
N ASP A 164 -2.84 -13.59 36.59
CA ASP A 164 -1.91 -14.10 37.56
C ASP A 164 -2.01 -15.64 37.63
N GLY A 165 -0.88 -16.31 37.50
CA GLY A 165 -0.79 -17.76 37.55
C GLY A 165 0.16 -18.24 38.66
N PRO A 166 0.23 -19.56 38.93
CA PRO A 166 1.08 -20.12 39.95
C PRO A 166 2.59 -19.87 39.74
N ASP A 167 3.01 -19.74 38.46
CA ASP A 167 4.40 -19.47 38.08
C ASP A 167 4.66 -17.98 37.76
N GLY A 168 3.75 -17.08 38.11
CA GLY A 168 3.82 -15.66 37.86
C GLY A 168 2.79 -15.17 36.83
N ARG A 169 2.92 -13.91 36.40
CA ARG A 169 1.97 -13.28 35.48
C ARG A 169 2.18 -13.81 34.06
N TYR A 170 1.07 -14.02 33.32
CA TYR A 170 1.09 -14.29 31.89
C TYR A 170 0.04 -13.43 31.19
N ALA A 171 0.24 -13.20 29.88
CA ALA A 171 -0.67 -12.44 29.07
C ALA A 171 -1.13 -13.27 27.86
N VAL A 172 -2.38 -13.04 27.45
CA VAL A 172 -3.01 -13.70 26.29
C VAL A 172 -3.47 -12.63 25.32
N ALA A 173 -3.17 -12.80 24.03
CA ALA A 173 -3.71 -11.99 22.96
C ALA A 173 -4.62 -12.84 22.06
N LYS A 174 -5.81 -12.29 21.74
CA LYS A 174 -6.75 -12.97 20.83
C LYS A 174 -6.44 -12.59 19.39
N ARG A 175 -6.31 -13.60 18.55
CA ARG A 175 -6.16 -13.44 17.10
C ARG A 175 -7.45 -13.84 16.40
N ARG A 176 -8.07 -12.91 15.67
CA ARG A 176 -9.28 -13.19 14.90
C ARG A 176 -8.97 -13.27 13.41
N ILE A 177 -9.43 -14.33 12.77
CA ILE A 177 -9.44 -14.51 11.31
C ILE A 177 -10.89 -14.88 10.95
N SER A 178 -11.49 -14.14 10.04
CA SER A 178 -12.84 -14.42 9.54
C SER A 178 -12.82 -14.82 8.06
N GLU A 179 -13.80 -15.60 7.67
CA GLU A 179 -14.01 -15.94 6.25
C GLU A 179 -14.26 -14.67 5.41
N HIS A 180 -15.02 -13.71 5.95
CA HIS A 180 -15.34 -12.45 5.27
C HIS A 180 -14.09 -11.66 4.90
N ALA A 181 -13.22 -11.36 5.87
CA ALA A 181 -11.99 -10.59 5.63
C ALA A 181 -10.99 -11.36 4.76
N SER A 182 -10.86 -12.67 4.98
CA SER A 182 -9.98 -13.55 4.20
C SER A 182 -10.42 -13.61 2.73
N ARG A 183 -11.72 -13.69 2.46
CA ARG A 183 -12.30 -13.70 1.11
C ARG A 183 -11.99 -12.41 0.37
N ARG A 184 -12.25 -11.25 0.97
CA ARG A 184 -12.01 -9.94 0.36
C ARG A 184 -10.54 -9.71 0.03
N ALA A 185 -9.63 -10.09 0.95
CA ALA A 185 -8.19 -10.00 0.71
C ALA A 185 -7.75 -10.93 -0.43
N GLY A 186 -8.30 -12.15 -0.49
CA GLY A 186 -8.07 -13.09 -1.58
C GLY A 186 -8.58 -12.58 -2.93
N GLU A 187 -9.81 -12.09 -3.00
CA GLU A 187 -10.40 -11.50 -4.21
C GLU A 187 -9.54 -10.32 -4.72
N MET A 188 -9.10 -9.44 -3.82
CA MET A 188 -8.18 -8.35 -4.16
C MET A 188 -6.87 -8.88 -4.76
N ALA A 189 -6.28 -9.91 -4.16
CA ALA A 189 -5.00 -10.45 -4.62
C ALA A 189 -5.10 -11.07 -6.02
N PHE A 190 -6.12 -11.86 -6.30
CA PHE A 190 -6.31 -12.46 -7.62
C PHE A 190 -6.66 -11.42 -8.69
N ALA A 191 -7.54 -10.46 -8.38
CA ALA A 191 -7.87 -9.37 -9.29
C ALA A 191 -6.64 -8.53 -9.65
N MET A 192 -5.80 -8.19 -8.65
CA MET A 192 -4.57 -7.43 -8.89
C MET A 192 -3.51 -8.23 -9.64
N ALA A 193 -3.44 -9.56 -9.46
CA ALA A 193 -2.55 -10.41 -10.24
C ALA A 193 -2.88 -10.34 -11.75
N LEU A 194 -4.16 -10.42 -12.10
CA LEU A 194 -4.62 -10.27 -13.49
C LEU A 194 -4.40 -8.85 -14.04
N GLN A 195 -4.70 -7.82 -13.23
CA GLN A 195 -4.47 -6.44 -13.64
C GLN A 195 -2.98 -6.18 -13.92
N ARG A 196 -2.09 -6.63 -13.04
CA ARG A 196 -0.63 -6.50 -13.23
C ARG A 196 -0.13 -7.23 -14.48
N ASP A 197 -0.63 -8.43 -14.75
CA ASP A 197 -0.29 -9.15 -15.99
C ASP A 197 -0.71 -8.35 -17.22
N SER A 198 -1.92 -7.81 -17.23
CA SER A 198 -2.41 -6.96 -18.32
C SER A 198 -1.53 -5.73 -18.51
N MET A 199 -1.13 -5.06 -17.44
CA MET A 199 -0.25 -3.89 -17.49
C MET A 199 1.16 -4.26 -18.00
N ARG A 200 1.73 -5.37 -17.52
CA ARG A 200 3.05 -5.85 -17.96
C ARG A 200 3.07 -6.20 -19.45
N ARG A 201 1.97 -6.71 -19.98
CA ARG A 201 1.85 -7.04 -21.42
C ARG A 201 1.90 -5.83 -22.35
N LEU A 202 1.72 -4.61 -21.83
CA LEU A 202 1.89 -3.36 -22.57
C LEU A 202 3.37 -3.02 -22.82
N ALA A 203 4.30 -3.64 -22.10
CA ALA A 203 5.74 -3.49 -22.29
C ALA A 203 6.32 -4.67 -23.09
N PRO A 204 7.40 -4.46 -23.88
CA PRO A 204 8.13 -5.54 -24.51
C PRO A 204 8.56 -6.61 -23.50
N GLU A 205 8.53 -7.88 -23.88
CA GLU A 205 8.85 -8.98 -22.96
C GLU A 205 10.27 -8.87 -22.35
N ALA A 206 11.21 -8.35 -23.13
CA ALA A 206 12.60 -8.14 -22.68
C ALA A 206 12.70 -7.16 -21.51
N GLU A 207 11.77 -6.22 -21.39
CA GLU A 207 11.74 -5.20 -20.32
C GLU A 207 10.99 -5.65 -19.06
N ARG A 208 10.24 -6.76 -19.15
CA ARG A 208 9.45 -7.26 -18.01
C ARG A 208 10.35 -7.93 -16.99
N VAL A 209 10.23 -7.54 -15.75
CA VAL A 209 10.88 -8.20 -14.60
C VAL A 209 10.21 -9.54 -14.33
N TRP A 210 8.89 -9.55 -14.16
CA TRP A 210 8.11 -10.79 -14.05
C TRP A 210 7.71 -11.29 -15.44
N LYS A 211 8.13 -12.52 -15.77
CA LYS A 211 7.89 -13.17 -17.07
C LYS A 211 7.00 -14.41 -16.97
N GLY A 212 6.68 -14.85 -15.75
CA GLY A 212 5.80 -15.98 -15.50
C GLY A 212 4.33 -15.65 -15.69
N ARG A 213 3.48 -16.68 -15.53
CA ARG A 213 2.04 -16.46 -15.39
C ARG A 213 1.76 -15.65 -14.12
N PRO A 214 0.63 -14.89 -14.07
CA PRO A 214 0.18 -14.27 -12.82
C PRO A 214 0.15 -15.32 -11.71
N LYS A 215 0.70 -14.98 -10.53
CA LYS A 215 0.77 -15.93 -9.43
C LYS A 215 0.45 -15.25 -8.10
N VAL A 216 -0.41 -15.90 -7.29
CA VAL A 216 -0.69 -15.49 -5.92
C VAL A 216 -0.09 -16.48 -4.95
N THR A 217 0.78 -15.99 -4.06
CA THR A 217 1.37 -16.74 -2.95
C THR A 217 0.58 -16.46 -1.67
N VAL A 218 -0.10 -17.47 -1.14
CA VAL A 218 -0.90 -17.38 0.09
C VAL A 218 -0.02 -17.70 1.29
N VAL A 219 0.16 -16.71 2.17
CA VAL A 219 1.01 -16.86 3.36
C VAL A 219 0.17 -17.24 4.57
N HIS A 220 0.61 -18.24 5.32
CA HIS A 220 -0.07 -18.74 6.52
C HIS A 220 0.89 -19.45 7.48
N LYS A 221 0.40 -19.89 8.63
CA LYS A 221 1.10 -20.77 9.60
C LYS A 221 0.17 -21.92 10.05
N SER A 222 -0.58 -22.49 9.13
CA SER A 222 -1.63 -23.48 9.43
C SER A 222 -1.10 -24.79 10.05
N ASN A 223 0.20 -25.09 9.95
CA ASN A 223 0.82 -26.21 10.64
C ASN A 223 0.90 -26.00 12.17
N VAL A 224 0.77 -24.76 12.66
CA VAL A 224 0.72 -24.39 14.08
C VAL A 224 -0.67 -23.89 14.45
N LEU A 225 -1.23 -23.00 13.63
CA LEU A 225 -2.53 -22.36 13.83
C LEU A 225 -3.57 -23.00 12.88
N SER A 226 -3.89 -24.27 13.13
CA SER A 226 -4.72 -25.07 12.22
C SER A 226 -6.14 -24.51 12.05
N VAL A 227 -6.69 -23.85 13.05
CA VAL A 227 -8.04 -23.26 12.98
C VAL A 227 -8.03 -21.91 12.32
N THR A 228 -7.26 -20.95 12.82
CA THR A 228 -7.27 -19.57 12.30
C THR A 228 -6.61 -19.48 10.93
N ASP A 229 -5.39 -19.98 10.79
CA ASP A 229 -4.67 -19.94 9.52
C ASP A 229 -5.18 -21.02 8.55
N GLY A 230 -5.77 -22.10 9.08
CA GLY A 230 -6.54 -23.05 8.27
C GLY A 230 -7.70 -22.36 7.58
N LEU A 231 -8.53 -21.61 8.32
CA LEU A 231 -9.65 -20.84 7.76
C LEU A 231 -9.19 -19.82 6.70
N TRP A 232 -8.12 -19.08 6.99
CA TRP A 232 -7.51 -18.15 6.03
C TRP A 232 -7.15 -18.84 4.72
N ARG A 233 -6.34 -19.88 4.83
CA ARG A 233 -5.84 -20.67 3.71
C ARG A 233 -6.97 -21.26 2.87
N GLU A 234 -7.93 -21.93 3.51
CA GLU A 234 -9.09 -22.57 2.86
C GLU A 234 -9.97 -21.53 2.16
N THR A 235 -10.22 -20.38 2.80
CA THR A 235 -11.05 -19.32 2.22
C THR A 235 -10.38 -18.71 0.97
N VAL A 236 -9.09 -18.39 1.03
CA VAL A 236 -8.39 -17.79 -0.12
C VAL A 236 -8.30 -18.79 -1.27
N ARG A 237 -8.06 -20.08 -0.99
CA ARG A 237 -8.13 -21.13 -2.00
C ARG A 237 -9.54 -21.27 -2.61
N GLY A 238 -10.55 -21.16 -1.76
CA GLY A 238 -11.96 -21.20 -2.19
C GLY A 238 -12.31 -20.07 -3.15
N VAL A 239 -11.75 -18.86 -2.96
CA VAL A 239 -11.89 -17.74 -3.90
C VAL A 239 -11.29 -18.10 -5.27
N HIS A 240 -10.09 -18.66 -5.29
CA HIS A 240 -9.44 -19.09 -6.53
C HIS A 240 -10.26 -20.16 -7.25
N ALA A 241 -10.61 -21.23 -6.55
CA ALA A 241 -11.33 -22.36 -7.13
C ALA A 241 -12.77 -22.03 -7.57
N GLY A 242 -13.42 -21.08 -6.88
CA GLY A 242 -14.79 -20.64 -7.15
C GLY A 242 -14.93 -19.66 -8.34
N SER A 243 -13.83 -19.17 -8.90
CA SER A 243 -13.82 -18.25 -10.06
C SER A 243 -13.14 -18.92 -11.27
N ALA A 244 -13.86 -19.08 -12.38
CA ALA A 244 -13.28 -19.61 -13.62
C ALA A 244 -12.16 -18.71 -14.14
N GLU A 245 -12.27 -17.38 -13.97
CA GLU A 245 -11.25 -16.40 -14.36
C GLU A 245 -9.97 -16.58 -13.56
N TYR A 246 -10.08 -16.70 -12.22
CA TYR A 246 -8.91 -16.86 -11.37
C TYR A 246 -8.25 -18.22 -11.54
N SER A 247 -9.04 -19.30 -11.55
CA SER A 247 -8.51 -20.67 -11.67
C SER A 247 -7.83 -20.97 -13.00
N SER A 248 -8.25 -20.31 -14.08
CA SER A 248 -7.61 -20.45 -15.38
C SER A 248 -6.48 -19.41 -15.63
N GLY A 249 -6.58 -18.23 -15.02
CA GLY A 249 -5.70 -17.08 -15.30
C GLY A 249 -4.56 -16.88 -14.32
N VAL A 250 -4.64 -17.40 -13.09
CA VAL A 250 -3.70 -17.14 -12.02
C VAL A 250 -3.22 -18.44 -11.38
N ASP A 251 -1.93 -18.61 -11.24
CA ASP A 251 -1.36 -19.71 -10.48
C ASP A 251 -1.44 -19.41 -8.97
N ILE A 252 -1.69 -20.44 -8.15
CA ILE A 252 -1.74 -20.30 -6.69
C ILE A 252 -0.60 -21.11 -6.05
N GLU A 253 0.11 -20.50 -5.11
CA GLU A 253 1.18 -21.10 -4.31
C GLU A 253 0.89 -20.84 -2.82
N GLU A 254 1.28 -21.75 -1.95
CA GLU A 254 1.16 -21.58 -0.50
C GLU A 254 2.55 -21.54 0.14
N GLN A 255 2.73 -20.65 1.13
CA GLN A 255 3.97 -20.54 1.89
C GLN A 255 3.70 -20.42 3.38
N LEU A 256 4.41 -21.21 4.18
CA LEU A 256 4.51 -20.95 5.60
C LEU A 256 5.27 -19.63 5.82
N VAL A 257 4.81 -18.80 6.75
CA VAL A 257 5.34 -17.44 6.94
C VAL A 257 6.85 -17.40 7.19
N ASP A 258 7.40 -18.32 7.95
CA ASP A 258 8.83 -18.45 8.18
C ASP A 258 9.62 -18.80 6.91
N SER A 259 9.10 -19.73 6.11
CA SER A 259 9.64 -20.05 4.79
C SER A 259 9.51 -18.86 3.82
N MET A 260 8.38 -18.15 3.88
CA MET A 260 8.18 -16.94 3.08
C MET A 260 9.25 -15.89 3.38
N VAL A 261 9.52 -15.60 4.66
CA VAL A 261 10.54 -14.62 5.07
C VAL A 261 11.93 -15.06 4.58
N TYR A 262 12.29 -16.34 4.73
CA TYR A 262 13.56 -16.86 4.22
C TYR A 262 13.69 -16.67 2.71
N ARG A 263 12.68 -17.09 1.94
CA ARG A 263 12.67 -16.99 0.49
C ARG A 263 12.64 -15.55 -0.02
N LEU A 264 11.99 -14.64 0.70
CA LEU A 264 11.95 -13.23 0.39
C LEU A 264 13.35 -12.62 0.23
N PHE A 265 14.28 -12.99 1.11
CA PHE A 265 15.67 -12.50 1.05
C PHE A 265 16.54 -13.30 0.09
N ARG A 266 16.22 -14.56 -0.15
CA ARG A 266 17.01 -15.45 -1.01
C ARG A 266 16.64 -15.34 -2.48
N GLU A 267 15.35 -15.21 -2.79
CA GLU A 267 14.80 -15.27 -4.14
C GLU A 267 13.56 -14.39 -4.31
N PRO A 268 13.65 -13.06 -4.02
CA PRO A 268 12.50 -12.15 -4.09
C PRO A 268 11.82 -12.15 -5.47
N GLN A 269 12.56 -12.42 -6.53
CA GLN A 269 12.06 -12.54 -7.90
C GLN A 269 11.13 -13.75 -8.13
N ALA A 270 11.02 -14.67 -7.18
CA ALA A 270 10.12 -15.82 -7.26
C ALA A 270 8.66 -15.46 -6.93
N PHE A 271 8.40 -14.25 -6.43
CA PHE A 271 7.08 -13.80 -5.98
C PHE A 271 6.51 -12.74 -6.91
N ASP A 272 5.24 -12.89 -7.28
CA ASP A 272 4.47 -11.91 -8.04
C ASP A 272 3.52 -11.15 -7.11
N VAL A 273 2.42 -11.78 -6.68
CA VAL A 273 1.51 -11.23 -5.68
C VAL A 273 1.53 -12.11 -4.44
N VAL A 274 1.71 -11.51 -3.29
CA VAL A 274 1.70 -12.17 -1.98
C VAL A 274 0.48 -11.69 -1.21
N VAL A 275 -0.31 -12.60 -0.66
CA VAL A 275 -1.44 -12.26 0.21
C VAL A 275 -1.25 -12.86 1.59
N ALA A 276 -1.43 -12.04 2.63
CA ALA A 276 -1.15 -12.43 4.01
C ALA A 276 -2.13 -11.83 5.01
N PRO A 277 -2.41 -12.53 6.14
CA PRO A 277 -3.09 -11.95 7.30
C PRO A 277 -2.33 -10.74 7.82
N ASN A 278 -3.02 -9.86 8.51
CA ASN A 278 -2.56 -8.53 8.92
C ASN A 278 -1.13 -8.51 9.49
N MET A 279 -0.85 -9.24 10.55
CA MET A 279 0.48 -9.21 11.18
C MET A 279 1.58 -9.80 10.28
N TYR A 280 1.31 -10.88 9.58
CA TYR A 280 2.29 -11.46 8.66
C TYR A 280 2.57 -10.53 7.47
N GLY A 281 1.50 -9.92 6.94
CA GLY A 281 1.61 -8.95 5.85
C GLY A 281 2.44 -7.74 6.25
N ASP A 282 2.34 -7.27 7.50
CA ASP A 282 3.13 -6.18 8.04
C ASP A 282 4.63 -6.54 8.05
N ILE A 283 4.97 -7.65 8.69
CA ILE A 283 6.36 -8.12 8.82
C ILE A 283 7.00 -8.37 7.44
N ILE A 284 6.27 -9.08 6.56
CA ILE A 284 6.78 -9.43 5.23
C ILE A 284 7.00 -8.18 4.38
N SER A 285 6.08 -7.23 4.42
CA SER A 285 6.18 -6.04 3.59
C SER A 285 7.25 -5.06 4.05
N ASP A 286 7.47 -4.94 5.37
CA ASP A 286 8.58 -4.14 5.90
C ASP A 286 9.93 -4.79 5.59
N GLY A 287 10.03 -6.12 5.70
CA GLY A 287 11.21 -6.86 5.24
C GLY A 287 11.45 -6.72 3.74
N ALA A 288 10.39 -6.74 2.93
CA ALA A 288 10.49 -6.55 1.48
C ALA A 288 10.93 -5.12 1.11
N ALA A 289 10.47 -4.10 1.86
CA ALA A 289 10.89 -2.72 1.67
C ALA A 289 12.40 -2.54 1.82
N ALA A 290 13.04 -3.28 2.73
CA ALA A 290 14.50 -3.26 2.90
C ALA A 290 15.26 -3.71 1.63
N LEU A 291 14.64 -4.52 0.77
CA LEU A 291 15.27 -4.98 -0.48
C LEU A 291 15.38 -3.90 -1.55
N VAL A 292 14.59 -2.83 -1.48
CA VAL A 292 14.64 -1.72 -2.45
C VAL A 292 15.54 -0.56 -2.01
N GLY A 293 16.14 -0.64 -0.85
CA GLY A 293 17.20 0.24 -0.37
C GLY A 293 16.74 1.39 0.52
N SER A 294 15.52 1.90 0.38
CA SER A 294 14.98 2.97 1.24
C SER A 294 13.47 2.85 1.36
N LEU A 295 12.96 3.10 2.57
CA LEU A 295 11.50 3.25 2.82
C LEU A 295 10.90 4.44 2.06
N GLY A 296 11.71 5.47 1.77
CA GLY A 296 11.32 6.62 0.96
C GLY A 296 10.99 6.30 -0.51
N LEU A 297 11.25 5.07 -0.97
CA LEU A 297 10.92 4.59 -2.31
C LEU A 297 9.62 3.75 -2.34
N VAL A 298 9.15 3.27 -1.20
CA VAL A 298 8.09 2.26 -1.12
C VAL A 298 6.73 2.91 -0.91
N PRO A 299 5.88 2.93 -1.94
CA PRO A 299 4.51 3.41 -1.80
C PRO A 299 3.63 2.37 -1.12
N SER A 300 2.49 2.82 -0.63
CA SER A 300 1.36 1.93 -0.33
C SER A 300 0.01 2.62 -0.54
N ALA A 301 -1.04 1.82 -0.56
CA ALA A 301 -2.40 2.29 -0.51
C ALA A 301 -3.24 1.42 0.42
N ASN A 302 -4.07 2.04 1.25
CA ASN A 302 -5.13 1.37 1.99
C ASN A 302 -6.40 1.41 1.12
N VAL A 303 -6.95 0.26 0.81
CA VAL A 303 -7.98 0.09 -0.21
C VAL A 303 -9.22 -0.56 0.37
N GLY A 304 -10.36 0.09 0.14
CA GLY A 304 -11.70 -0.46 0.33
C GLY A 304 -12.42 -0.65 -1.00
N ASP A 305 -13.71 -1.00 -0.95
CA ASP A 305 -14.51 -1.18 -2.17
C ASP A 305 -14.78 0.14 -2.90
N SER A 306 -14.93 1.24 -2.17
CA SER A 306 -15.32 2.53 -2.69
C SER A 306 -14.34 3.68 -2.42
N PHE A 307 -13.33 3.46 -1.57
CA PHE A 307 -12.41 4.49 -1.16
C PHE A 307 -10.96 3.97 -1.11
N VAL A 308 -10.01 4.87 -1.36
CA VAL A 308 -8.58 4.57 -1.32
C VAL A 308 -7.82 5.69 -0.61
N VAL A 309 -6.89 5.30 0.25
CA VAL A 309 -5.94 6.22 0.89
C VAL A 309 -4.52 5.83 0.47
N GLY A 310 -3.89 6.67 -0.35
CA GLY A 310 -2.46 6.54 -0.64
C GLY A 310 -1.64 6.94 0.60
N GLU A 311 -0.75 6.06 1.05
CA GLU A 311 0.06 6.26 2.27
C GLU A 311 1.45 5.69 2.02
N PRO A 312 2.54 6.50 2.07
CA PRO A 312 3.89 5.95 1.99
C PRO A 312 4.18 5.04 3.20
N VAL A 313 5.06 4.05 3.02
CA VAL A 313 5.37 3.08 4.08
C VAL A 313 6.20 3.69 5.22
N HIS A 314 6.97 4.74 4.94
CA HIS A 314 7.82 5.42 5.94
C HIS A 314 7.01 6.09 7.06
N GLY A 315 7.61 6.23 8.24
CA GLY A 315 7.05 6.99 9.37
C GLY A 315 7.27 8.50 9.26
N SER A 316 7.04 9.19 10.37
CA SER A 316 7.14 10.67 10.48
C SER A 316 8.56 11.22 10.45
N ALA A 317 9.58 10.39 10.68
CA ALA A 317 11.01 10.77 10.69
C ALA A 317 11.26 12.14 11.33
N PRO A 318 10.99 12.32 12.63
CA PRO A 318 11.02 13.62 13.29
C PRO A 318 12.42 14.25 13.31
N ASP A 319 13.47 13.45 13.16
CA ASP A 319 14.88 13.87 13.10
C ASP A 319 15.22 14.66 11.84
N ILE A 320 14.50 14.45 10.74
CA ILE A 320 14.71 15.15 9.46
C ILE A 320 13.55 16.06 9.07
N ALA A 321 12.46 16.07 9.81
CA ALA A 321 11.30 16.92 9.54
C ALA A 321 11.66 18.40 9.53
N GLY A 322 11.17 19.16 8.54
CA GLY A 322 11.43 20.58 8.35
C GLY A 322 12.78 20.90 7.70
N LYS A 323 13.59 19.88 7.35
CA LYS A 323 14.93 20.10 6.73
C LYS A 323 14.91 20.05 5.20
N ASN A 324 13.77 19.76 4.58
CA ASN A 324 13.63 19.63 3.13
C ASN A 324 14.57 18.58 2.51
N ILE A 325 14.81 17.48 3.22
CA ILE A 325 15.68 16.37 2.78
C ILE A 325 14.96 15.02 2.74
N ALA A 326 13.69 14.98 3.09
CA ALA A 326 12.87 13.77 3.00
C ALA A 326 12.69 13.35 1.54
N ASN A 327 12.77 12.04 1.28
CA ASN A 327 12.53 11.51 -0.05
C ASN A 327 11.02 11.50 -0.38
N PRO A 328 10.55 12.26 -1.39
CA PRO A 328 9.12 12.37 -1.69
C PRO A 328 8.59 11.22 -2.56
N ILE A 329 9.44 10.35 -3.08
CA ILE A 329 9.08 9.36 -4.13
C ILE A 329 8.00 8.40 -3.64
N ALA A 330 8.07 7.92 -2.39
CA ALA A 330 7.04 7.03 -1.86
C ALA A 330 5.66 7.70 -1.85
N ALA A 331 5.54 8.96 -1.43
CA ALA A 331 4.29 9.71 -1.44
C ALA A 331 3.80 9.99 -2.88
N ILE A 332 4.69 10.35 -3.79
CA ILE A 332 4.39 10.56 -5.22
C ILE A 332 3.86 9.28 -5.86
N ARG A 333 4.50 8.14 -5.61
CA ARG A 333 4.03 6.83 -6.09
C ARG A 333 2.73 6.39 -5.41
N SER A 334 2.50 6.72 -4.12
CA SER A 334 1.23 6.47 -3.44
C SER A 334 0.09 7.29 -4.05
N ALA A 335 0.38 8.52 -4.50
CA ALA A 335 -0.58 9.32 -5.27
C ALA A 335 -0.89 8.70 -6.64
N ALA A 336 0.09 8.11 -7.31
CA ALA A 336 -0.14 7.36 -8.55
C ALA A 336 -1.04 6.13 -8.31
N MET A 337 -0.85 5.39 -7.20
CA MET A 337 -1.73 4.27 -6.83
C MET A 337 -3.17 4.72 -6.59
N LEU A 338 -3.38 5.90 -5.99
CA LEU A 338 -4.71 6.49 -5.82
C LEU A 338 -5.35 6.77 -7.18
N LEU A 339 -4.62 7.37 -8.11
CA LEU A 339 -5.11 7.64 -9.47
C LEU A 339 -5.46 6.34 -10.22
N GLU A 340 -4.61 5.32 -10.14
CA GLU A 340 -4.86 4.00 -10.72
C GLU A 340 -6.17 3.39 -10.20
N ARG A 341 -6.37 3.42 -8.88
CA ARG A 341 -7.62 2.93 -8.26
C ARG A 341 -8.85 3.77 -8.63
N SER A 342 -8.65 5.05 -8.95
CA SER A 342 -9.71 5.96 -9.42
C SER A 342 -10.00 5.83 -10.93
N GLY A 343 -9.31 4.94 -11.64
CA GLY A 343 -9.48 4.70 -13.08
C GLY A 343 -8.75 5.73 -13.95
N CYS A 344 -7.74 6.42 -13.41
CA CYS A 344 -6.88 7.36 -14.13
C CYS A 344 -5.54 6.70 -14.49
N ASP A 345 -5.58 5.52 -15.13
CA ASP A 345 -4.42 4.67 -15.37
C ASP A 345 -3.31 5.35 -16.17
N ALA A 346 -3.66 6.17 -17.19
CA ALA A 346 -2.70 6.91 -18.00
C ALA A 346 -1.90 7.93 -17.15
N ALA A 347 -2.57 8.62 -16.24
CA ALA A 347 -1.93 9.58 -15.34
C ALA A 347 -1.03 8.87 -14.31
N ALA A 348 -1.50 7.77 -13.74
CA ALA A 348 -0.70 6.95 -12.84
C ALA A 348 0.58 6.44 -13.53
N LEU A 349 0.46 5.90 -14.74
CA LEU A 349 1.58 5.41 -15.53
C LEU A 349 2.58 6.53 -15.88
N ALA A 350 2.10 7.74 -16.17
CA ALA A 350 2.96 8.90 -16.43
C ALA A 350 3.82 9.22 -15.19
N ILE A 351 3.22 9.21 -14.00
CA ILE A 351 3.96 9.44 -12.74
C ILE A 351 4.99 8.33 -12.50
N TYR A 352 4.61 7.05 -12.62
CA TYR A 352 5.55 5.94 -12.45
C TYR A 352 6.76 6.08 -13.37
N ARG A 353 6.52 6.33 -14.67
CA ARG A 353 7.58 6.51 -15.65
C ARG A 353 8.46 7.75 -15.37
N ALA A 354 7.87 8.86 -14.92
CA ALA A 354 8.62 10.05 -14.56
C ALA A 354 9.57 9.77 -13.39
N VAL A 355 9.07 9.12 -12.34
CA VAL A 355 9.89 8.70 -11.19
C VAL A 355 10.99 7.72 -11.61
N ASP A 356 10.67 6.72 -12.43
CA ASP A 356 11.65 5.72 -12.88
C ASP A 356 12.78 6.36 -13.70
N ARG A 357 12.47 7.36 -14.55
CA ARG A 357 13.49 8.14 -15.27
C ARG A 357 14.41 8.92 -14.34
N VAL A 358 13.86 9.58 -13.32
CA VAL A 358 14.66 10.31 -12.32
C VAL A 358 15.58 9.37 -11.55
N LEU A 359 15.07 8.21 -11.12
CA LEU A 359 15.87 7.21 -10.42
C LEU A 359 16.96 6.59 -11.30
N ALA A 360 16.65 6.32 -12.57
CA ALA A 360 17.60 5.75 -13.53
C ALA A 360 18.73 6.73 -13.88
N ASP A 361 18.42 8.02 -14.03
CA ASP A 361 19.43 9.07 -14.22
C ASP A 361 20.41 9.16 -13.02
N GLY A 362 19.90 9.00 -11.82
CA GLY A 362 20.69 8.88 -10.59
C GLY A 362 21.46 10.13 -10.18
N ARG A 363 21.33 11.26 -10.89
CA ARG A 363 22.01 12.54 -10.56
C ARG A 363 21.35 13.27 -9.39
N ILE A 364 20.02 13.13 -9.25
CA ILE A 364 19.23 13.81 -8.22
C ILE A 364 18.74 12.74 -7.22
N ARG A 365 19.42 12.65 -6.08
CA ARG A 365 19.13 11.67 -5.02
C ARG A 365 19.10 12.35 -3.66
N THR A 366 18.13 12.01 -2.86
CA THR A 366 18.06 12.41 -1.45
C THR A 366 19.11 11.68 -0.59
N PRO A 367 19.38 12.14 0.65
CA PRO A 367 20.40 11.53 1.52
C PRO A 367 20.18 10.04 1.83
N ASP A 368 18.95 9.57 1.92
CA ASP A 368 18.60 8.15 2.11
C ASP A 368 19.05 7.27 0.92
N LEU A 369 19.28 7.87 -0.24
CA LEU A 369 19.83 7.22 -1.45
C LEU A 369 21.30 7.55 -1.69
N GLY A 370 21.98 8.12 -0.69
CA GLY A 370 23.39 8.50 -0.77
C GLY A 370 23.68 9.76 -1.58
N GLY A 371 22.66 10.59 -1.82
CA GLY A 371 22.80 11.90 -2.48
C GLY A 371 22.74 13.08 -1.51
N THR A 372 22.56 14.27 -2.08
CA THR A 372 22.46 15.53 -1.33
C THR A 372 21.26 16.37 -1.78
N ALA A 373 20.44 15.84 -2.69
CA ALA A 373 19.29 16.57 -3.21
C ALA A 373 18.21 16.77 -2.14
N THR A 374 17.56 17.90 -2.21
CA THR A 374 16.42 18.25 -1.37
C THR A 374 15.11 17.57 -1.85
N THR A 375 14.11 17.53 -0.99
CA THR A 375 12.75 17.10 -1.33
C THR A 375 12.21 17.88 -2.55
N THR A 376 12.41 19.19 -2.56
CA THR A 376 11.98 20.08 -3.64
C THR A 376 12.68 19.74 -4.96
N GLU A 377 14.01 19.57 -4.97
CA GLU A 377 14.77 19.25 -6.20
C GLU A 377 14.33 17.91 -6.82
N VAL A 378 14.06 16.89 -5.99
CA VAL A 378 13.53 15.61 -6.48
C VAL A 378 12.13 15.79 -7.06
N THR A 379 11.26 16.54 -6.38
CA THR A 379 9.89 16.82 -6.85
C THR A 379 9.90 17.55 -8.19
N ASP A 380 10.72 18.60 -8.32
CA ASP A 380 10.87 19.37 -9.57
C ASP A 380 11.43 18.51 -10.70
N ALA A 381 12.37 17.60 -10.38
CA ALA A 381 12.90 16.67 -11.36
C ALA A 381 11.81 15.71 -11.88
N VAL A 382 10.94 15.22 -11.02
CA VAL A 382 9.80 14.39 -11.42
C VAL A 382 8.83 15.17 -12.29
N CYS A 383 8.46 16.40 -11.89
CA CYS A 383 7.56 17.26 -12.67
C CYS A 383 8.11 17.55 -14.08
N LYS A 384 9.42 17.73 -14.24
CA LYS A 384 10.07 17.94 -15.55
C LYS A 384 10.04 16.69 -16.45
N GLN A 385 9.78 15.52 -15.89
CA GLN A 385 9.71 14.28 -16.63
C GLN A 385 8.26 13.88 -17.01
N LEU A 386 7.24 14.58 -16.53
CA LEU A 386 5.85 14.40 -16.93
C LEU A 386 5.60 14.98 -18.32
#